data_81485bd363c7148038889b37f8352f1c
#
_entry.id   81485bd363c7148038889b37f8352f1c
#
_cell.length_a   1.000
_cell.length_b   1.000
_cell.length_c   1.000
_cell.angle_alpha   90.00
_cell.angle_beta   90.00
_cell.angle_gamma   90.00
#
_symmetry.space_group_name_H-M   'P 1'
#
loop_
_entity.id
_entity.type
_entity.pdbx_description
1 polymer ?
#
loop_
_entity_poly.entity_id
_entity_poly.type
_entity_poly.pdbx_seq_one_letter_code
_entity_poly.pdbx_strand_id
1 'polypeptide(L)'
;MDVNEVYRVCLYATAKNKQNGYLSPDDFNLVINQGQRMYLDFLLGEYQKYLPQRPIAVVEFGQNERVRDSISPLIYNTILPINSTTGIALRPSDYEYVDNMWGVYGLYNIRFVQQDRLDSFVHSSIDPVVQNPVYLIRHEGFQ
;
A
#
# COMPACT_ATOMS: atom_id res chain seq x y z
N MET A 1 14.87 0.64 -16.62
CA MET A 1 15.23 -0.78 -16.73
C MET A 1 14.12 -1.46 -17.51
N ASP A 2 14.45 -2.04 -18.66
CA ASP A 2 13.46 -2.72 -19.50
C ASP A 2 13.20 -4.14 -18.97
N VAL A 3 12.01 -4.68 -19.20
CA VAL A 3 11.60 -6.04 -18.79
C VAL A 3 12.58 -7.10 -19.32
N ASN A 4 13.09 -6.90 -20.54
CA ASN A 4 14.11 -7.78 -21.12
C ASN A 4 15.47 -7.74 -20.37
N GLU A 5 15.82 -6.60 -19.80
CA GLU A 5 17.04 -6.49 -18.98
C GLU A 5 16.85 -7.26 -17.66
N VAL A 6 15.68 -7.11 -17.02
CA VAL A 6 15.35 -7.84 -15.80
C VAL A 6 15.39 -9.36 -16.07
N TYR A 7 14.79 -9.80 -17.17
CA TYR A 7 14.82 -11.21 -17.57
C TYR A 7 16.26 -11.74 -17.75
N ARG A 8 17.13 -10.99 -18.43
CA ARG A 8 18.54 -11.34 -18.60
C ARG A 8 19.29 -11.41 -17.27
N VAL A 9 19.04 -10.46 -16.37
CA VAL A 9 19.64 -10.46 -15.03
C VAL A 9 19.19 -11.69 -14.25
N CYS A 10 17.91 -12.05 -14.30
CA CYS A 10 17.39 -13.25 -13.66
C CYS A 10 18.01 -14.54 -14.21
N LEU A 11 18.14 -14.65 -15.54
CA LEU A 11 18.81 -15.78 -16.18
C LEU A 11 20.28 -15.88 -15.74
N TYR A 12 20.97 -14.76 -15.64
CA TYR A 12 22.35 -14.72 -15.18
C TYR A 12 22.46 -15.09 -13.70
N ALA A 13 21.63 -14.52 -12.84
CA ALA A 13 21.63 -14.76 -11.39
C ALA A 13 21.31 -16.23 -11.05
N THR A 14 20.40 -16.85 -11.79
CA THR A 14 20.04 -18.28 -11.62
C THR A 14 21.03 -19.23 -12.28
N ALA A 15 22.08 -18.70 -12.93
CA ALA A 15 23.09 -19.47 -13.70
C ALA A 15 22.50 -20.37 -14.80
N LYS A 16 21.24 -20.14 -15.20
CA LYS A 16 20.55 -20.93 -16.22
C LYS A 16 21.22 -20.89 -17.59
N ASN A 17 21.88 -19.77 -17.91
CA ASN A 17 22.67 -19.65 -19.15
C ASN A 17 23.84 -20.61 -19.23
N LYS A 18 24.40 -21.07 -18.08
CA LYS A 18 25.59 -21.96 -18.03
C LYS A 18 25.23 -23.43 -17.81
N GLN A 19 24.04 -23.71 -17.27
CA GLN A 19 23.63 -25.06 -16.86
C GLN A 19 22.61 -25.70 -17.82
N ASN A 20 22.46 -25.20 -19.03
CA ASN A 20 21.41 -25.62 -19.98
C ASN A 20 19.99 -25.62 -19.39
N GLY A 21 19.78 -24.86 -18.34
CA GLY A 21 18.44 -24.65 -17.78
C GLY A 21 17.68 -23.63 -18.62
N TYR A 22 16.40 -23.89 -18.85
CA TYR A 22 15.52 -22.98 -19.54
C TYR A 22 14.54 -22.36 -18.56
N LEU A 23 14.40 -21.05 -18.60
CA LEU A 23 13.34 -20.32 -17.94
C LEU A 23 12.44 -19.76 -19.04
N SER A 24 11.23 -20.27 -19.14
CA SER A 24 10.29 -19.76 -20.14
C SER A 24 9.87 -18.33 -19.82
N PRO A 25 9.50 -17.52 -20.82
CA PRO A 25 8.94 -16.20 -20.58
C PRO A 25 7.67 -16.23 -19.70
N ASP A 26 6.86 -17.28 -19.81
CA ASP A 26 5.65 -17.46 -19.01
C ASP A 26 5.99 -17.72 -17.54
N ASP A 27 6.95 -18.60 -17.27
CA ASP A 27 7.45 -18.85 -15.91
C ASP A 27 8.08 -17.60 -15.31
N PHE A 28 8.83 -16.84 -16.13
CA PHE A 28 9.40 -15.57 -15.69
C PHE A 28 8.31 -14.57 -15.31
N ASN A 29 7.28 -14.41 -16.13
CA ASN A 29 6.18 -13.49 -15.86
C ASN A 29 5.41 -13.86 -14.58
N LEU A 30 5.25 -15.14 -14.31
CA LEU A 30 4.63 -15.61 -13.08
C LEU A 30 5.48 -15.26 -11.85
N VAL A 31 6.76 -15.56 -11.90
CA VAL A 31 7.69 -15.33 -10.78
C VAL A 31 7.93 -13.84 -10.54
N ILE A 32 8.04 -13.02 -11.59
CA ILE A 32 8.32 -11.59 -11.45
C ILE A 32 7.15 -10.85 -10.78
N ASN A 33 5.92 -11.22 -11.12
CA ASN A 33 4.73 -10.62 -10.48
C ASN A 33 4.68 -10.93 -8.98
N GLN A 34 5.00 -12.16 -8.60
CA GLN A 34 5.10 -12.53 -7.19
C GLN A 34 6.27 -11.81 -6.50
N GLY A 35 7.42 -11.73 -7.16
CA GLY A 35 8.59 -11.02 -6.65
C GLY A 35 8.34 -9.53 -6.44
N GLN A 36 7.61 -8.89 -7.32
CA GLN A 36 7.22 -7.48 -7.17
C GLN A 36 6.33 -7.26 -5.94
N ARG A 37 5.34 -8.13 -5.70
CA ARG A 37 4.50 -8.06 -4.51
C ARG A 37 5.31 -8.26 -3.22
N MET A 38 6.16 -9.27 -3.19
CA MET A 38 7.03 -9.51 -2.03
C MET A 38 7.98 -8.33 -1.76
N TYR A 39 8.48 -7.70 -2.81
CA TYR A 39 9.33 -6.52 -2.68
C TYR A 39 8.55 -5.30 -2.17
N LEU A 40 7.33 -5.10 -2.66
CA LEU A 40 6.44 -4.05 -2.14
C LEU A 40 6.12 -4.26 -0.66
N ASP A 41 5.76 -5.48 -0.27
CA ASP A 41 5.49 -5.83 1.14
C ASP A 41 6.72 -5.60 2.02
N PHE A 42 7.90 -5.92 1.51
CA PHE A 42 9.15 -5.65 2.20
C PHE A 42 9.37 -4.13 2.40
N LEU A 43 9.19 -3.32 1.36
CA LEU A 43 9.34 -1.86 1.45
C LEU A 43 8.33 -1.25 2.42
N LEU A 44 7.06 -1.68 2.39
CA LEU A 44 6.04 -1.23 3.32
C LEU A 44 6.36 -1.65 4.76
N GLY A 45 6.89 -2.85 4.96
CA GLY A 45 7.36 -3.33 6.27
C GLY A 45 8.52 -2.50 6.82
N GLU A 46 9.46 -2.09 5.98
CA GLU A 46 10.57 -1.21 6.39
C GLU A 46 10.07 0.19 6.80
N TYR A 47 9.06 0.73 6.08
CA TYR A 47 8.45 2.01 6.44
C TYR A 47 7.74 1.98 7.80
N GLN A 48 7.14 0.84 8.16
CA GLN A 48 6.43 0.67 9.43
C GLN A 48 7.34 0.38 10.62
N LYS A 49 8.61 0.12 10.42
CA LYS A 49 9.58 -0.10 11.51
C LYS A 49 9.89 1.16 12.33
N TYR A 50 9.36 2.31 11.93
CA TYR A 50 9.46 3.52 12.72
C TYR A 50 8.72 3.37 14.05
N LEU A 51 9.46 3.26 15.13
CA LEU A 51 8.92 3.25 16.49
C LEU A 51 8.90 4.69 17.02
N PRO A 52 7.71 5.30 17.20
CA PRO A 52 7.62 6.57 17.89
C PRO A 52 8.20 6.39 19.31
N GLN A 53 9.06 7.28 19.76
CA GLN A 53 9.78 7.32 21.04
C GLN A 53 11.25 6.89 21.01
N ARG A 54 11.81 6.42 19.91
CA ARG A 54 13.26 6.34 19.76
C ARG A 54 13.78 7.63 19.13
N PRO A 55 14.89 8.18 19.60
CA PRO A 55 15.55 9.26 18.89
C PRO A 55 15.94 8.76 17.50
N ILE A 56 15.38 9.41 16.47
CA ILE A 56 15.65 9.03 15.08
C ILE A 56 17.10 9.36 14.78
N ALA A 57 17.91 8.35 14.52
CA ALA A 57 19.20 8.57 13.92
C ALA A 57 19.01 9.14 12.51
N VAL A 58 19.88 10.05 12.10
CA VAL A 58 19.85 10.65 10.75
C VAL A 58 19.84 9.58 9.64
N VAL A 59 20.44 8.43 9.91
CA VAL A 59 20.47 7.27 9.00
C VAL A 59 19.08 6.65 8.82
N GLU A 60 18.30 6.53 9.90
CA GLU A 60 16.92 5.98 9.83
C GLU A 60 15.98 6.92 9.08
N PHE A 61 16.14 8.24 9.27
CA PHE A 61 15.39 9.23 8.51
C PHE A 61 15.68 9.13 7.01
N GLY A 62 16.93 9.05 6.60
CA GLY A 62 17.31 8.88 5.20
C GLY A 62 16.87 7.56 4.59
N GLN A 63 16.76 6.48 5.38
CA GLN A 63 16.19 5.22 4.90
C GLN A 63 14.70 5.33 4.65
N ASN A 64 13.94 5.97 5.54
CA ASN A 64 12.51 6.19 5.36
C ASN A 64 12.20 7.05 4.14
N GLU A 65 13.00 8.09 3.89
CA GLU A 65 12.87 8.93 2.71
C GLU A 65 13.12 8.13 1.42
N ARG A 66 14.17 7.31 1.38
CA ARG A 66 14.48 6.43 0.24
C ARG A 66 13.37 5.41 -0.03
N VAL A 67 12.79 4.83 1.03
CA VAL A 67 11.67 3.89 0.90
C VAL A 67 10.45 4.61 0.33
N ARG A 68 10.14 5.80 0.82
CA ARG A 68 9.06 6.64 0.26
C ARG A 68 9.28 6.98 -1.21
N ASP A 69 10.48 7.40 -1.57
CA ASP A 69 10.83 7.68 -2.95
C ASP A 69 10.67 6.44 -3.85
N SER A 70 11.04 5.27 -3.34
CA SER A 70 10.90 4.00 -4.06
C SER A 70 9.44 3.59 -4.28
N ILE A 71 8.56 3.91 -3.33
CA ILE A 71 7.13 3.60 -3.41
C ILE A 71 6.35 4.69 -4.16
N SER A 72 6.86 5.93 -4.20
CA SER A 72 6.14 7.08 -4.74
C SER A 72 5.57 6.88 -6.16
N PRO A 73 6.24 6.18 -7.09
CA PRO A 73 5.66 5.90 -8.41
C PRO A 73 4.44 4.99 -8.40
N LEU A 74 4.22 4.26 -7.31
CA LEU A 74 3.08 3.35 -7.12
C LEU A 74 1.92 4.02 -6.37
N ILE A 75 2.15 5.23 -5.83
CA ILE A 75 1.13 5.99 -5.11
C ILE A 75 0.41 6.90 -6.10
N TYR A 76 -0.89 6.78 -6.19
CA TYR A 76 -1.71 7.70 -6.98
C TYR A 76 -2.93 8.16 -6.19
N ASN A 77 -3.42 9.35 -6.54
CA ASN A 77 -4.61 9.92 -5.92
C ASN A 77 -5.82 9.65 -6.81
N THR A 78 -6.88 9.13 -6.21
CA THR A 78 -8.14 8.91 -6.91
C THR A 78 -9.32 9.42 -6.08
N ILE A 79 -10.38 9.81 -6.76
CA ILE A 79 -11.64 10.22 -6.12
C ILE A 79 -12.58 9.03 -6.15
N LEU A 80 -13.03 8.60 -4.97
CA LEU A 80 -13.97 7.51 -4.83
C LEU A 80 -15.37 8.06 -4.61
N PRO A 81 -16.32 7.84 -5.53
CA PRO A 81 -17.69 8.22 -5.32
C PRO A 81 -18.34 7.33 -4.25
N ILE A 82 -18.97 7.95 -3.26
CA ILE A 82 -19.73 7.24 -2.24
C ILE A 82 -21.14 7.02 -2.74
N ASN A 83 -21.62 5.79 -2.71
CA ASN A 83 -23.01 5.49 -3.00
C ASN A 83 -23.90 6.04 -1.87
N SER A 84 -24.78 6.99 -2.19
CA SER A 84 -25.62 7.67 -1.20
C SER A 84 -26.63 6.74 -0.49
N THR A 85 -26.96 5.59 -1.09
CA THR A 85 -27.91 4.63 -0.51
C THR A 85 -27.22 3.67 0.46
N THR A 86 -26.01 3.20 0.11
CA THR A 86 -25.28 2.20 0.91
C THR A 86 -24.22 2.82 1.81
N GLY A 87 -23.81 4.05 1.53
CA GLY A 87 -22.69 4.70 2.21
C GLY A 87 -21.31 4.08 1.88
N ILE A 88 -21.22 3.24 0.84
CA ILE A 88 -20.02 2.50 0.47
C ILE A 88 -19.37 3.13 -0.75
N ALA A 89 -18.08 3.34 -0.70
CA ALA A 89 -17.23 3.65 -1.84
C ALA A 89 -16.53 2.37 -2.33
N LEU A 90 -16.70 2.02 -3.61
CA LEU A 90 -16.09 0.82 -4.17
C LEU A 90 -14.57 0.97 -4.21
N ARG A 91 -13.87 -0.14 -3.99
CA ARG A 91 -12.41 -0.19 -4.14
C ARG A 91 -12.03 -0.09 -5.61
N PRO A 92 -10.96 0.63 -5.95
CA PRO A 92 -10.33 0.51 -7.27
C PRO A 92 -9.88 -0.92 -7.53
N SER A 93 -9.86 -1.34 -8.80
CA SER A 93 -9.46 -2.69 -9.21
C SER A 93 -7.99 -3.00 -8.94
N ASP A 94 -7.18 -1.96 -8.88
CA ASP A 94 -5.73 -1.98 -8.65
C ASP A 94 -5.34 -1.57 -7.22
N TYR A 95 -6.34 -1.57 -6.30
CA TYR A 95 -6.13 -1.26 -4.90
C TYR A 95 -5.28 -2.33 -4.19
N GLU A 96 -4.24 -1.88 -3.53
CA GLU A 96 -3.43 -2.70 -2.64
C GLU A 96 -3.49 -2.16 -1.19
N TYR A 97 -3.15 -0.88 -0.99
CA TYR A 97 -3.14 -0.22 0.32
C TYR A 97 -3.69 1.21 0.25
N VAL A 98 -4.20 1.72 1.37
CA VAL A 98 -4.52 3.13 1.55
C VAL A 98 -3.41 3.80 2.35
N ASP A 99 -2.77 4.79 1.77
CA ASP A 99 -1.83 5.65 2.50
C ASP A 99 -2.60 6.68 3.33
N ASN A 100 -3.52 7.40 2.69
CA ASN A 100 -4.32 8.41 3.36
C ASN A 100 -5.67 8.64 2.66
N MET A 101 -6.66 9.12 3.40
CA MET A 101 -7.98 9.40 2.86
C MET A 101 -8.48 10.77 3.34
N TRP A 102 -9.00 11.57 2.40
CA TRP A 102 -9.54 12.90 2.68
C TRP A 102 -10.92 13.08 2.06
N GLY A 103 -11.74 13.88 2.71
CA GLY A 103 -12.99 14.36 2.10
C GLY A 103 -12.70 15.39 1.00
N VAL A 104 -13.37 15.29 -0.16
CA VAL A 104 -13.16 16.17 -1.32
C VAL A 104 -13.48 17.64 -1.00
N TYR A 105 -14.44 17.90 -0.12
CA TYR A 105 -14.88 19.26 0.25
C TYR A 105 -14.28 19.75 1.55
N GLY A 106 -13.44 18.96 2.20
CA GLY A 106 -12.95 19.27 3.51
C GLY A 106 -11.47 19.04 3.68
N LEU A 107 -10.92 19.89 4.47
CA LEU A 107 -9.58 19.77 5.02
C LEU A 107 -9.50 18.64 6.07
N TYR A 108 -10.50 17.76 6.10
CA TYR A 108 -10.62 16.73 7.13
C TYR A 108 -10.00 15.41 6.65
N ASN A 109 -9.04 14.94 7.42
CA ASN A 109 -8.49 13.62 7.25
C ASN A 109 -9.49 12.58 7.78
N ILE A 110 -9.78 11.55 6.99
CA ILE A 110 -10.69 10.47 7.36
C ILE A 110 -9.86 9.37 8.01
N ARG A 111 -10.16 9.02 9.26
CA ARG A 111 -9.39 8.06 10.03
C ARG A 111 -9.87 6.64 9.81
N PHE A 112 -8.93 5.72 9.66
CA PHE A 112 -9.24 4.30 9.68
C PHE A 112 -9.61 3.84 11.09
N VAL A 113 -10.71 3.09 11.20
CA VAL A 113 -11.14 2.42 12.43
C VAL A 113 -11.39 0.95 12.13
N GLN A 114 -10.93 0.07 13.00
CA GLN A 114 -11.24 -1.34 12.92
C GLN A 114 -12.69 -1.59 13.35
N GLN A 115 -13.34 -2.58 12.75
CA GLN A 115 -14.76 -2.85 12.97
C GLN A 115 -15.07 -3.21 14.45
N ASP A 116 -14.19 -3.93 15.10
CA ASP A 116 -14.31 -4.30 16.51
C ASP A 116 -14.19 -3.12 17.48
N ARG A 117 -13.59 -2.02 17.03
CA ARG A 117 -13.42 -0.79 17.81
C ARG A 117 -14.46 0.28 17.50
N LEU A 118 -15.29 0.06 16.48
CA LEU A 118 -16.27 1.07 16.05
C LEU A 118 -17.23 1.43 17.19
N ASP A 119 -17.75 0.45 17.91
CA ASP A 119 -18.69 0.69 19.02
C ASP A 119 -18.08 1.52 20.15
N SER A 120 -16.79 1.25 20.44
CA SER A 120 -16.05 2.05 21.44
C SER A 120 -15.80 3.47 20.95
N PHE A 121 -15.69 3.66 19.63
CA PHE A 121 -15.46 4.96 19.03
C PHE A 121 -16.74 5.81 19.01
N VAL A 122 -17.88 5.20 18.67
CA VAL A 122 -19.21 5.85 18.60
C VAL A 122 -19.69 6.28 20.00
N HIS A 123 -19.28 5.60 21.06
CA HIS A 123 -19.65 5.94 22.44
C HIS A 123 -18.56 6.71 23.21
N SER A 124 -17.50 7.12 22.52
CA SER A 124 -16.41 7.91 23.12
C SER A 124 -16.66 9.41 22.96
N SER A 125 -15.90 10.23 23.70
CA SER A 125 -15.87 11.69 23.51
C SER A 125 -15.32 12.14 22.13
N ILE A 126 -14.91 11.20 21.29
CA ILE A 126 -14.36 11.40 19.94
C ILE A 126 -15.33 10.78 18.92
N ASP A 127 -16.61 11.02 19.08
CA ASP A 127 -17.61 10.51 18.14
C ASP A 127 -17.30 10.90 16.69
N PRO A 128 -17.57 10.00 15.73
CA PRO A 128 -17.51 10.36 14.31
C PRO A 128 -18.50 11.47 14.02
N VAL A 129 -17.97 12.62 13.65
CA VAL A 129 -18.74 13.78 13.21
C VAL A 129 -18.21 14.22 11.86
N VAL A 130 -18.94 15.11 11.19
CA VAL A 130 -18.51 15.66 9.89
C VAL A 130 -17.08 16.21 9.93
N GLN A 131 -16.65 16.73 11.08
CA GLN A 131 -15.30 17.28 11.28
C GLN A 131 -14.24 16.23 11.66
N ASN A 132 -14.67 15.03 12.05
CA ASN A 132 -13.79 13.93 12.41
C ASN A 132 -14.33 12.61 11.84
N PRO A 133 -14.39 12.49 10.49
CA PRO A 133 -14.94 11.31 9.84
C PRO A 133 -14.03 10.11 10.02
N VAL A 134 -14.63 8.92 10.03
CA VAL A 134 -13.93 7.64 10.10
C VAL A 134 -14.35 6.76 8.93
N TYR A 135 -13.50 5.82 8.56
CA TYR A 135 -13.85 4.81 7.57
C TYR A 135 -13.48 3.41 8.03
N LEU A 136 -14.21 2.46 7.53
CA LEU A 136 -14.00 1.03 7.71
C LEU A 136 -13.63 0.39 6.37
N ILE A 137 -12.80 -0.63 6.42
CA ILE A 137 -12.52 -1.46 5.26
C ILE A 137 -13.42 -2.69 5.34
N ARG A 138 -14.34 -2.82 4.38
CA ARG A 138 -15.20 -4.00 4.21
C ARG A 138 -14.84 -4.76 2.95
N HIS A 139 -15.37 -5.96 2.81
CA HIS A 139 -15.17 -6.77 1.60
C HIS A 139 -15.59 -6.02 0.32
N GLU A 140 -16.69 -5.29 0.37
CA GLU A 140 -17.28 -4.57 -0.77
C GLU A 140 -16.60 -3.23 -1.07
N GLY A 141 -15.93 -2.63 -0.10
CA GLY A 141 -15.34 -1.30 -0.26
C GLY A 141 -15.00 -0.60 1.05
N PHE A 142 -14.99 0.73 0.97
CA PHE A 142 -14.80 1.62 2.11
C PHE A 142 -16.16 2.15 2.57
N GLN A 143 -16.44 2.08 3.84
CA GLN A 143 -17.68 2.59 4.44
C GLN A 143 -17.38 3.67 5.48
#